data_eec044882ddf0c54c341b279f0c4d66d
#
_entry.id   eec044882ddf0c54c341b279f0c4d66d
#
_cell.length_a   1.000
_cell.length_b   1.000
_cell.length_c   1.000
_cell.angle_alpha   90.00
_cell.angle_beta   90.00
_cell.angle_gamma   90.00
#
_symmetry.space_group_name_H-M   'P 1'
#
loop_
_entity.id
_entity.type
_entity.pdbx_description
1 polymer ?
#
loop_
_entity_poly.entity_id
_entity_poly.type
_entity_poly.pdbx_seq_one_letter_code
_entity_poly.pdbx_strand_id
1 'polypeptide(L)'
;MKNLQPQEAYAWLQAHPDALFVDVRMEIESLYVGRPPGVINVPWYEYPDLQPDAVKFADIVAQEATGKDQPLLLMCRSGQRTLAAGKALEAAGFTDVQHVVHGFEGELDDHFKRSTVSGWRFEGLPWEQM
;
A
#
# COMPACT_ATOMS: atom_id res chain seq x y z
N MET A 1 -8.40 7.60 -8.05
CA MET A 1 -7.80 7.15 -6.77
C MET A 1 -7.50 8.36 -5.91
N LYS A 2 -7.86 8.29 -4.62
CA LYS A 2 -7.61 9.38 -3.69
C LYS A 2 -6.23 9.25 -3.04
N ASN A 3 -5.60 10.38 -2.81
CA ASN A 3 -4.29 10.48 -2.17
C ASN A 3 -4.50 10.85 -0.70
N LEU A 4 -4.04 10.01 0.23
CA LEU A 4 -4.11 10.28 1.65
C LEU A 4 -2.71 10.39 2.24
N GLN A 5 -2.46 11.46 3.00
CA GLN A 5 -1.23 11.57 3.79
C GLN A 5 -1.25 10.47 4.86
N PRO A 6 -0.10 10.02 5.39
CA PRO A 6 -0.10 8.93 6.37
C PRO A 6 -1.04 9.11 7.54
N GLN A 7 -1.08 10.29 8.15
CA GLN A 7 -1.98 10.58 9.27
C GLN A 7 -3.46 10.51 8.85
N GLU A 8 -3.78 11.04 7.66
CA GLU A 8 -5.12 10.96 7.09
C GLU A 8 -5.52 9.51 6.80
N ALA A 9 -4.57 8.73 6.26
CA ALA A 9 -4.81 7.33 5.94
C ALA A 9 -5.11 6.52 7.19
N TYR A 10 -4.36 6.76 8.26
CA TYR A 10 -4.60 6.09 9.53
C TYR A 10 -5.99 6.44 10.10
N ALA A 11 -6.36 7.72 10.09
CA ALA A 11 -7.68 8.14 10.53
C ALA A 11 -8.78 7.54 9.65
N TRP A 12 -8.55 7.49 8.34
CA TRP A 12 -9.48 6.90 7.39
C TRP A 12 -9.71 5.41 7.67
N LEU A 13 -8.66 4.67 7.99
CA LEU A 13 -8.78 3.25 8.37
C LEU A 13 -9.63 3.07 9.64
N GLN A 14 -9.48 3.96 10.62
CA GLN A 14 -10.27 3.91 11.84
C GLN A 14 -11.76 4.15 11.55
N ALA A 15 -12.05 5.00 10.57
CA ALA A 15 -13.41 5.32 10.16
C ALA A 15 -14.01 4.30 9.18
N HIS A 16 -13.18 3.43 8.59
CA HIS A 16 -13.60 2.43 7.59
C HIS A 16 -13.13 1.04 8.01
N PRO A 17 -13.72 0.45 9.05
CA PRO A 17 -13.28 -0.88 9.55
C PRO A 17 -13.50 -2.00 8.55
N ASP A 18 -14.32 -1.78 7.51
CA ASP A 18 -14.56 -2.70 6.41
C ASP A 18 -13.53 -2.58 5.28
N ALA A 19 -12.61 -1.62 5.36
CA ALA A 19 -11.62 -1.39 4.31
C ALA A 19 -10.61 -2.54 4.25
N LEU A 20 -10.18 -2.85 3.02
CA LEU A 20 -9.07 -3.78 2.78
C LEU A 20 -7.80 -2.95 2.63
N PHE A 21 -6.83 -3.18 3.51
CA PHE A 21 -5.54 -2.48 3.51
C PHE A 21 -4.50 -3.39 2.83
N VAL A 22 -4.01 -2.96 1.66
CA VAL A 22 -3.16 -3.77 0.80
C VAL A 22 -1.76 -3.19 0.70
N ASP A 23 -0.77 -3.97 1.13
CA ASP A 23 0.64 -3.66 0.94
C ASP A 23 1.08 -4.26 -0.39
N VAL A 24 1.40 -3.40 -1.36
CA VAL A 24 1.76 -3.84 -2.72
C VAL A 24 3.27 -4.02 -2.90
N ARG A 25 4.04 -3.94 -1.81
CA ARG A 25 5.49 -4.17 -1.84
C ARG A 25 5.81 -5.65 -2.02
N MET A 26 7.08 -5.93 -2.30
CA MET A 26 7.56 -7.31 -2.30
C MET A 26 7.40 -7.93 -0.92
N GLU A 27 7.22 -9.24 -0.86
CA GLU A 27 7.02 -9.96 0.40
C GLU A 27 8.14 -9.68 1.41
N ILE A 28 9.40 -9.65 0.94
CA ILE A 28 10.53 -9.40 1.82
C ILE A 28 10.49 -8.02 2.48
N GLU A 29 9.97 -7.02 1.78
CA GLU A 29 9.80 -5.68 2.36
C GLU A 29 8.76 -5.73 3.49
N SER A 30 7.64 -6.39 3.26
CA SER A 30 6.58 -6.53 4.26
C SER A 30 7.06 -7.24 5.52
N LEU A 31 7.85 -8.30 5.35
CA LEU A 31 8.34 -9.12 6.45
C LEU A 31 9.49 -8.46 7.22
N TYR A 32 10.55 -8.03 6.52
CA TYR A 32 11.80 -7.60 7.16
C TYR A 32 11.89 -6.10 7.41
N VAL A 33 11.36 -5.28 6.52
CA VAL A 33 11.33 -3.84 6.76
C VAL A 33 10.23 -3.49 7.73
N GLY A 34 9.12 -4.21 7.66
CA GLY A 34 7.97 -4.01 8.52
C GLY A 34 6.74 -3.60 7.74
N ARG A 35 5.61 -3.56 8.44
CA ARG A 35 4.30 -3.27 7.85
C ARG A 35 3.36 -2.71 8.89
N PRO A 36 2.32 -1.97 8.49
CA PRO A 36 1.24 -1.60 9.41
C PRO A 36 0.47 -2.84 9.88
N PRO A 37 -0.10 -2.82 11.09
CA PRO A 37 -0.98 -3.91 11.53
C PRO A 37 -2.21 -4.02 10.61
N GLY A 38 -2.67 -5.25 10.39
CA GLY A 38 -3.90 -5.52 9.64
C GLY A 38 -3.77 -5.42 8.13
N VAL A 39 -2.58 -5.15 7.62
CA VAL A 39 -2.35 -5.09 6.17
C VAL A 39 -2.22 -6.52 5.61
N ILE A 40 -2.71 -6.73 4.38
CA ILE A 40 -2.41 -7.93 3.60
C ILE A 40 -1.37 -7.59 2.55
N ASN A 41 -0.50 -8.52 2.24
CA ASN A 41 0.54 -8.32 1.24
C ASN A 41 0.12 -8.96 -0.08
N VAL A 42 -0.12 -8.12 -1.09
CA VAL A 42 -0.35 -8.54 -2.48
C VAL A 42 0.63 -7.78 -3.35
N PRO A 43 1.78 -8.39 -3.68
CA PRO A 43 2.84 -7.67 -4.39
C PRO A 43 2.42 -7.20 -5.78
N TRP A 44 2.77 -5.96 -6.11
CA TRP A 44 2.63 -5.43 -7.46
C TRP A 44 3.61 -6.11 -8.42
N TYR A 45 4.82 -6.36 -7.95
CA TYR A 45 5.84 -7.20 -8.59
C TYR A 45 6.66 -7.91 -7.52
N GLU A 46 7.40 -8.92 -7.94
CA GLU A 46 8.29 -9.66 -7.05
C GLU A 46 9.67 -9.86 -7.67
N TYR A 47 10.66 -10.07 -6.80
CA TYR A 47 12.00 -10.48 -7.18
C TYR A 47 11.94 -11.91 -7.76
N PRO A 48 12.73 -12.27 -8.78
CA PRO A 48 13.86 -11.48 -9.31
C PRO A 48 13.54 -10.61 -10.53
N ASP A 49 12.45 -10.83 -11.23
CA ASP A 49 12.21 -10.16 -12.51
C ASP A 49 11.63 -8.74 -12.36
N LEU A 50 10.97 -8.45 -11.26
CA LEU A 50 10.39 -7.13 -10.95
C LEU A 50 9.43 -6.63 -12.05
N GLN A 51 8.74 -7.57 -12.70
CA GLN A 51 7.79 -7.25 -13.78
C GLN A 51 6.36 -7.36 -13.27
N PRO A 52 5.61 -6.26 -13.26
CA PRO A 52 4.22 -6.32 -12.82
C PRO A 52 3.34 -7.05 -13.84
N ASP A 53 2.35 -7.77 -13.31
CA ASP A 53 1.26 -8.36 -14.08
C ASP A 53 -0.04 -7.76 -13.53
N ALA A 54 -0.54 -6.72 -14.18
CA ALA A 54 -1.67 -5.93 -13.71
C ALA A 54 -2.94 -6.76 -13.56
N VAL A 55 -3.21 -7.66 -14.51
CA VAL A 55 -4.42 -8.50 -14.47
C VAL A 55 -4.35 -9.48 -13.32
N LYS A 56 -3.22 -10.17 -13.16
CA LYS A 56 -3.01 -11.11 -12.06
C LYS A 56 -3.11 -10.43 -10.71
N PHE A 57 -2.49 -9.26 -10.58
CA PHE A 57 -2.55 -8.46 -9.34
C PHE A 57 -4.00 -8.12 -8.98
N ALA A 58 -4.76 -7.59 -9.94
CA ALA A 58 -6.17 -7.24 -9.72
C ALA A 58 -7.02 -8.46 -9.37
N ASP A 59 -6.75 -9.61 -10.00
CA ASP A 59 -7.46 -10.86 -9.70
C ASP A 59 -7.19 -11.33 -8.27
N ILE A 60 -5.96 -11.22 -7.81
CA ILE A 60 -5.61 -11.61 -6.42
C ILE A 60 -6.31 -10.68 -5.42
N VAL A 61 -6.28 -9.38 -5.67
CA VAL A 61 -6.99 -8.42 -4.81
C VAL A 61 -8.49 -8.72 -4.80
N ALA A 62 -9.07 -9.05 -5.96
CA ALA A 62 -10.49 -9.41 -6.05
C ALA A 62 -10.84 -10.66 -5.24
N GLN A 63 -9.93 -11.63 -5.15
CA GLN A 63 -10.11 -12.82 -4.31
C GLN A 63 -10.14 -12.49 -2.82
N GLU A 64 -9.36 -11.49 -2.41
CA GLU A 64 -9.29 -11.05 -1.01
C GLU A 64 -10.45 -10.10 -0.65
N ALA A 65 -10.99 -9.39 -1.63
CA ALA A 65 -12.04 -8.41 -1.42
C ALA A 65 -13.42 -9.07 -1.35
N THR A 66 -14.35 -8.43 -0.66
CA THR A 66 -15.75 -8.88 -0.60
C THR A 66 -16.54 -8.46 -1.85
N GLY A 67 -16.04 -7.49 -2.59
CA GLY A 67 -16.64 -6.98 -3.82
C GLY A 67 -15.90 -5.77 -4.35
N LYS A 68 -16.33 -5.30 -5.51
CA LYS A 68 -15.67 -4.18 -6.20
C LYS A 68 -15.91 -2.83 -5.54
N ASP A 69 -16.90 -2.73 -4.66
CA ASP A 69 -17.22 -1.50 -3.94
C ASP A 69 -16.59 -1.44 -2.55
N GLN A 70 -15.87 -2.49 -2.14
CA GLN A 70 -15.17 -2.46 -0.86
C GLN A 70 -14.11 -1.38 -0.88
N PRO A 71 -14.04 -0.52 0.16
CA PRO A 71 -12.98 0.49 0.23
C PRO A 71 -11.59 -0.17 0.30
N LEU A 72 -10.66 0.30 -0.52
CA LEU A 72 -9.28 -0.20 -0.57
C LEU A 72 -8.32 0.92 -0.19
N LEU A 73 -7.33 0.59 0.62
CA LEU A 73 -6.19 1.46 0.87
C LEU A 73 -4.92 0.72 0.45
N LEU A 74 -4.14 1.33 -0.44
CA LEU A 74 -2.91 0.76 -0.95
C LEU A 74 -1.70 1.46 -0.34
N MET A 75 -0.64 0.68 -0.10
CA MET A 75 0.61 1.23 0.40
C MET A 75 1.79 0.55 -0.30
N CYS A 76 2.82 1.33 -0.60
CA CYS A 76 4.11 0.81 -1.03
C CYS A 76 5.22 1.47 -0.22
N ARG A 77 6.45 1.49 -0.74
CA ARG A 77 7.60 2.05 0.00
C ARG A 77 7.54 3.57 0.08
N SER A 78 7.33 4.24 -1.06
CA SER A 78 7.39 5.70 -1.15
C SER A 78 6.23 6.34 -1.93
N GLY A 79 5.24 5.53 -2.35
CA GLY A 79 4.06 6.04 -3.06
C GLY A 79 4.11 5.92 -4.57
N GLN A 80 5.13 5.26 -5.15
CA GLN A 80 5.26 5.15 -6.61
C GLN A 80 4.54 3.93 -7.18
N ARG A 81 4.75 2.74 -6.62
CA ARG A 81 4.10 1.50 -7.10
C ARG A 81 2.59 1.55 -6.97
N THR A 82 2.08 2.23 -5.95
CA THR A 82 0.63 2.37 -5.74
C THR A 82 -0.08 3.15 -6.84
N LEU A 83 0.63 4.02 -7.56
CA LEU A 83 0.02 4.76 -8.67
C LEU A 83 -0.39 3.80 -9.79
N ALA A 84 0.49 2.90 -10.19
CA ALA A 84 0.20 1.91 -11.22
C ALA A 84 -0.77 0.83 -10.70
N ALA A 85 -0.57 0.36 -9.46
CA ALA A 85 -1.45 -0.64 -8.85
C ALA A 85 -2.89 -0.11 -8.73
N GLY A 86 -3.05 1.14 -8.32
CA GLY A 86 -4.37 1.77 -8.22
C GLY A 86 -5.08 1.86 -9.56
N LYS A 87 -4.35 2.23 -10.63
CA LYS A 87 -4.90 2.25 -11.98
C LYS A 87 -5.38 0.87 -12.42
N ALA A 88 -4.60 -0.16 -12.11
CA ALA A 88 -4.98 -1.54 -12.46
C ALA A 88 -6.27 -1.96 -11.74
N LEU A 89 -6.42 -1.59 -10.47
CA LEU A 89 -7.61 -1.92 -9.70
C LEU A 89 -8.84 -1.16 -10.21
N GLU A 90 -8.70 0.12 -10.51
CA GLU A 90 -9.79 0.92 -11.08
C GLU A 90 -10.21 0.37 -12.45
N ALA A 91 -9.25 0.00 -13.29
CA ALA A 91 -9.52 -0.63 -14.59
C ALA A 91 -10.25 -1.97 -14.42
N ALA A 92 -10.01 -2.69 -13.32
CA ALA A 92 -10.70 -3.94 -13.01
C ALA A 92 -12.07 -3.74 -12.35
N GLY A 93 -12.50 -2.50 -12.16
CA GLY A 93 -13.84 -2.16 -11.68
C GLY A 93 -13.96 -1.81 -10.21
N PHE A 94 -12.85 -1.72 -9.47
CA PHE A 94 -12.89 -1.23 -8.08
C PHE A 94 -13.24 0.25 -8.06
N THR A 95 -14.19 0.63 -7.21
CA THR A 95 -14.79 1.97 -7.24
C THR A 95 -14.31 2.90 -6.13
N ASP A 96 -13.61 2.38 -5.13
CA ASP A 96 -13.24 3.16 -3.93
C ASP A 96 -11.81 2.83 -3.52
N VAL A 97 -10.84 3.45 -4.23
CA VAL A 97 -9.42 3.15 -4.07
C VAL A 97 -8.68 4.40 -3.57
N GLN A 98 -7.94 4.23 -2.51
CA GLN A 98 -7.06 5.24 -1.91
C GLN A 98 -5.65 4.70 -1.81
N HIS A 99 -4.65 5.58 -1.74
CA HIS A 99 -3.30 5.15 -1.40
C HIS A 99 -2.63 6.10 -0.41
N VAL A 100 -1.64 5.57 0.32
CA VAL A 100 -0.84 6.33 1.28
C VAL A 100 0.26 7.06 0.52
N VAL A 101 0.16 8.39 0.47
CA VAL A 101 1.21 9.24 -0.09
C VAL A 101 2.47 9.06 0.77
N HIS A 102 3.63 9.00 0.15
CA HIS A 102 4.94 8.72 0.76
C HIS A 102 5.11 7.28 1.26
N GLY A 103 4.05 6.47 1.29
CA GLY A 103 4.14 5.06 1.62
C GLY A 103 4.63 4.76 3.03
N PHE A 104 5.22 3.57 3.20
CA PHE A 104 5.67 3.10 4.51
C PHE A 104 6.97 3.75 4.97
N GLU A 105 7.92 3.94 4.05
CA GLU A 105 9.28 4.42 4.38
C GLU A 105 9.54 5.87 3.98
N GLY A 106 8.68 6.46 3.15
CA GLY A 106 8.84 7.84 2.72
C GLY A 106 9.92 8.04 1.65
N GLU A 107 10.23 9.31 1.44
CA GLU A 107 11.24 9.73 0.47
C GLU A 107 12.65 9.54 1.04
N LEU A 108 13.64 9.45 0.15
CA LEU A 108 15.05 9.48 0.55
C LEU A 108 15.41 10.87 1.05
N ASP A 109 16.19 10.93 2.13
CA ASP A 109 16.81 12.18 2.57
C ASP A 109 18.12 12.45 1.81
N ASP A 110 18.83 13.51 2.17
CA ASP A 110 20.09 13.91 1.53
C ASP A 110 21.22 12.90 1.77
N HIS A 111 21.05 11.98 2.70
CA HIS A 111 22.02 10.92 3.04
C HIS A 111 21.57 9.56 2.54
N PHE A 112 20.61 9.50 1.61
CA PHE A 112 20.05 8.27 1.04
C PHE A 112 19.43 7.34 2.07
N LYS A 113 18.74 7.93 3.05
CA LYS A 113 18.02 7.17 4.08
C LYS A 113 16.52 7.46 4.00
N ARG A 114 15.72 6.46 4.36
CA ARG A 114 14.26 6.58 4.41
C ARG A 114 13.79 6.66 5.86
N SER A 115 12.53 7.00 6.05
CA SER A 115 11.88 7.15 7.36
C SER A 115 12.48 8.26 8.21
N THR A 116 13.07 9.26 7.57
CA THR A 116 13.70 10.39 8.24
C THR A 116 13.02 11.72 7.91
N VAL A 117 12.22 11.79 6.85
CA VAL A 117 11.57 13.03 6.40
C VAL A 117 10.08 12.87 6.12
N SER A 118 9.61 11.66 5.80
CA SER A 118 8.22 11.39 5.45
C SER A 118 7.88 9.91 5.58
N GLY A 119 6.59 9.58 5.47
CA GLY A 119 6.11 8.21 5.43
C GLY A 119 5.49 7.73 6.74
N TRP A 120 4.86 6.55 6.68
CA TRP A 120 4.12 5.95 7.79
C TRP A 120 4.96 5.83 9.06
N ARG A 121 6.17 5.26 8.95
CA ARG A 121 7.06 5.10 10.11
C ARG A 121 7.55 6.43 10.66
N PHE A 122 7.91 7.36 9.78
CA PHE A 122 8.37 8.70 10.18
C PHE A 122 7.29 9.41 11.00
N GLU A 123 6.03 9.25 10.63
CA GLU A 123 4.90 9.88 11.31
C GLU A 123 4.55 9.21 12.65
N GLY A 124 5.27 8.16 13.02
CA GLY A 124 5.05 7.48 14.31
C GLY A 124 3.81 6.61 14.35
N LEU A 125 3.27 6.22 13.21
CA LEU A 125 2.07 5.38 13.15
C LEU A 125 2.40 3.92 13.47
N PRO A 126 1.42 3.11 13.90
CA PRO A 126 1.68 1.73 14.32
C PRO A 126 2.28 0.87 13.21
N TRP A 127 3.28 0.07 13.54
CA TRP A 127 3.87 -0.89 12.61
C TRP A 127 4.51 -2.04 13.37
N GLU A 128 4.72 -3.15 12.67
CA GLU A 128 5.32 -4.36 13.20
C GLU A 128 6.25 -4.97 12.17
N GLN A 129 7.11 -5.89 12.57
CA GLN A 129 7.95 -6.69 11.68
C GLN A 129 8.10 -8.09 12.25
N MET A 130 8.57 -9.03 11.42
CA MET A 130 8.74 -10.39 11.92
C MET A 130 9.93 -10.51 12.85
#